data_b57980fae29e45904a0e300d7284fb07
#
_entry.id   b57980fae29e45904a0e300d7284fb07
#
_cell.length_a   1.000
_cell.length_b   1.000
_cell.length_c   1.000
_cell.angle_alpha   90.00
_cell.angle_beta   90.00
_cell.angle_gamma   90.00
#
_symmetry.space_group_name_H-M   'P 1'
#
loop_
_entity.id
_entity.type
_entity.pdbx_description
1 polymer ?
#
loop_
_entity_poly.entity_id
_entity_poly.type
_entity_poly.pdbx_seq_one_letter_code
_entity_poly.pdbx_strand_id
1 'polypeptide(L)'
;MKILLAEDEKDMSSALTAILQHSGYDVDSVYDGQAAMEKALENVYDCLIFDIMMPKMSGIEALKIIRQKGNLSPVIMQTAKSEIDDRITGLDAGADDYLMKPFSVGELLARIRSLTRRNTQFSPLTLSAGSVHLNIEEQNLSCKNSIRLNHKETKLMKLFMTNMDKSLSTNHIFSAIWADEIDADENIVWIYISYLREKLEAINADIQIFGQKGQDFLLSKK
;
A
#
# COMPACT_ATOMS: atom_id res chain seq x y z
N MET A 1 -8.14 0.80 3.59
CA MET A 1 -7.12 1.87 3.62
C MET A 1 -7.65 3.00 4.47
N LYS A 2 -6.81 3.52 5.39
CA LYS A 2 -7.20 4.56 6.34
C LYS A 2 -6.59 5.91 5.95
N ILE A 3 -7.43 6.95 5.87
CA ILE A 3 -7.07 8.30 5.46
C ILE A 3 -7.30 9.26 6.62
N LEU A 4 -6.37 10.19 6.87
CA LEU A 4 -6.61 11.36 7.71
C LEU A 4 -6.88 12.56 6.82
N LEU A 5 -8.06 13.17 6.96
CA LEU A 5 -8.45 14.39 6.26
C LEU A 5 -8.44 15.57 7.24
N ALA A 6 -7.65 16.59 6.95
CA ALA A 6 -7.63 17.86 7.68
C ALA A 6 -8.10 18.98 6.77
N GLU A 7 -9.28 19.53 7.07
CA GLU A 7 -9.97 20.58 6.31
C GLU A 7 -10.83 21.38 7.29
N ASP A 8 -10.60 22.67 7.40
CA ASP A 8 -11.27 23.53 8.37
C ASP A 8 -12.69 23.93 7.96
N GLU A 9 -12.98 23.92 6.65
CA GLU A 9 -14.33 24.16 6.14
C GLU A 9 -15.19 22.90 6.33
N LYS A 10 -16.09 22.94 7.31
CA LYS A 10 -16.89 21.77 7.72
C LYS A 10 -17.72 21.14 6.61
N ASP A 11 -18.29 21.97 5.74
CA ASP A 11 -19.14 21.49 4.63
C ASP A 11 -18.27 20.75 3.61
N MET A 12 -17.11 21.29 3.27
CA MET A 12 -16.12 20.65 2.40
C MET A 12 -15.60 19.36 3.03
N SER A 13 -15.20 19.39 4.30
CA SER A 13 -14.74 18.21 5.05
C SER A 13 -15.78 17.09 5.06
N SER A 14 -17.05 17.43 5.33
CA SER A 14 -18.15 16.46 5.34
C SER A 14 -18.40 15.84 3.97
N ALA A 15 -18.37 16.66 2.91
CA ALA A 15 -18.55 16.21 1.54
C ALA A 15 -17.41 15.27 1.10
N LEU A 16 -16.16 15.67 1.36
CA LEU A 16 -14.99 14.85 1.04
C LEU A 16 -14.97 13.54 1.83
N THR A 17 -15.32 13.58 3.12
CA THR A 17 -15.42 12.38 3.97
C THR A 17 -16.43 11.40 3.40
N ALA A 18 -17.63 11.85 3.05
CA ALA A 18 -18.67 10.99 2.46
C ALA A 18 -18.22 10.36 1.13
N ILE A 19 -17.58 11.13 0.27
CA ILE A 19 -17.07 10.67 -1.02
C ILE A 19 -15.97 9.61 -0.85
N LEU A 20 -15.02 9.85 0.05
CA LEU A 20 -13.92 8.93 0.34
C LEU A 20 -14.45 7.63 0.95
N GLN A 21 -15.40 7.71 1.90
CA GLN A 21 -16.04 6.53 2.49
C GLN A 21 -16.82 5.72 1.45
N HIS A 22 -17.57 6.39 0.56
CA HIS A 22 -18.26 5.72 -0.55
C HIS A 22 -17.27 5.03 -1.52
N SER A 23 -16.05 5.55 -1.62
CA SER A 23 -14.97 4.96 -2.42
C SER A 23 -14.21 3.84 -1.70
N GLY A 24 -14.66 3.41 -0.50
CA GLY A 24 -14.11 2.27 0.25
C GLY A 24 -12.93 2.62 1.17
N TYR A 25 -12.70 3.90 1.48
CA TYR A 25 -11.70 4.32 2.46
C TYR A 25 -12.30 4.48 3.86
N ASP A 26 -11.52 4.16 4.88
CA ASP A 26 -11.80 4.54 6.27
C ASP A 26 -11.22 5.94 6.50
N VAL A 27 -12.02 6.89 7.00
CA VAL A 27 -11.64 8.31 7.06
C VAL A 27 -11.82 8.87 8.46
N ASP A 28 -10.73 9.34 9.02
CA ASP A 28 -10.74 10.24 10.18
C ASP A 28 -10.67 11.69 9.68
N SER A 29 -11.59 12.56 10.11
CA SER A 29 -11.58 13.98 9.77
C SER A 29 -11.26 14.85 10.98
N VAL A 30 -10.48 15.92 10.76
CA VAL A 30 -10.14 16.96 11.74
C VAL A 30 -10.22 18.34 11.08
N TYR A 31 -10.31 19.39 11.87
CA TYR A 31 -10.65 20.73 11.39
C TYR A 31 -9.57 21.78 11.67
N ASP A 32 -8.40 21.36 12.13
CA ASP A 32 -7.25 22.24 12.36
C ASP A 32 -5.93 21.46 12.28
N GLY A 33 -4.83 22.18 12.05
CA GLY A 33 -3.52 21.58 11.87
C GLY A 33 -2.93 20.95 13.13
N GLN A 34 -3.30 21.43 14.32
CA GLN A 34 -2.83 20.82 15.57
C GLN A 34 -3.46 19.45 15.75
N ALA A 35 -4.77 19.32 15.57
CA ALA A 35 -5.47 18.05 15.64
C ALA A 35 -4.99 17.08 14.54
N ALA A 36 -4.65 17.61 13.35
CA ALA A 36 -4.07 16.83 12.27
C ALA A 36 -2.72 16.23 12.65
N MET A 37 -1.83 17.05 13.21
CA MET A 37 -0.51 16.63 13.69
C MET A 37 -0.64 15.56 14.80
N GLU A 38 -1.45 15.81 15.82
CA GLU A 38 -1.65 14.89 16.94
C GLU A 38 -2.16 13.54 16.45
N LYS A 39 -3.22 13.50 15.64
CA LYS A 39 -3.77 12.28 15.07
C LYS A 39 -2.79 11.52 14.19
N ALA A 40 -2.01 12.23 13.36
CA ALA A 40 -1.02 11.61 12.49
C ALA A 40 0.16 10.99 13.27
N LEU A 41 0.46 11.48 14.47
CA LEU A 41 1.50 10.93 15.35
C LEU A 41 1.00 9.78 16.22
N GLU A 42 -0.28 9.77 16.57
CA GLU A 42 -0.89 8.74 17.42
C GLU A 42 -1.35 7.51 16.63
N ASN A 43 -1.66 7.66 15.36
CA ASN A 43 -2.25 6.60 14.53
C ASN A 43 -1.48 6.38 13.24
N VAL A 44 -1.70 5.22 12.62
CA VAL A 44 -1.14 4.90 11.29
C VAL A 44 -2.19 5.17 10.22
N TYR A 45 -1.80 5.95 9.21
CA TYR A 45 -2.62 6.26 8.05
C TYR A 45 -1.89 5.88 6.76
N ASP A 46 -2.65 5.42 5.78
CA ASP A 46 -2.14 5.09 4.45
C ASP A 46 -1.93 6.35 3.60
N CYS A 47 -2.67 7.43 3.89
CA CYS A 47 -2.53 8.73 3.25
C CYS A 47 -3.04 9.84 4.18
N LEU A 48 -2.36 10.98 4.15
CA LEU A 48 -2.78 12.20 4.82
C LEU A 48 -3.21 13.21 3.75
N ILE A 49 -4.32 13.92 3.97
CA ILE A 49 -4.84 14.96 3.06
C ILE A 49 -5.04 16.20 3.91
N PHE A 50 -4.20 17.22 3.72
CA PHE A 50 -4.19 18.41 4.56
C PHE A 50 -4.44 19.67 3.73
N ASP A 51 -5.37 20.51 4.17
CA ASP A 51 -5.39 21.89 3.70
C ASP A 51 -4.17 22.65 4.24
N ILE A 52 -3.63 23.54 3.43
CA ILE A 52 -2.53 24.42 3.85
C ILE A 52 -3.03 25.42 4.88
N MET A 53 -4.17 26.05 4.61
CA MET A 53 -4.73 27.14 5.42
C MET A 53 -5.70 26.59 6.46
N MET A 54 -5.20 26.32 7.65
CA MET A 54 -6.02 25.85 8.76
C MET A 54 -5.79 26.68 10.03
N PRO A 55 -6.79 26.78 10.91
CA PRO A 55 -6.64 27.48 12.20
C PRO A 55 -5.67 26.74 13.13
N LYS A 56 -5.15 27.46 14.12
CA LYS A 56 -4.16 27.05 15.14
C LYS A 56 -2.79 26.73 14.57
N MET A 57 -2.69 25.93 13.53
CA MET A 57 -1.46 25.50 12.88
C MET A 57 -1.76 25.25 11.39
N SER A 58 -0.92 25.77 10.51
CA SER A 58 -1.05 25.47 9.07
C SER A 58 -0.73 24.01 8.75
N GLY A 59 -1.28 23.51 7.63
CA GLY A 59 -0.97 22.14 7.17
C GLY A 59 0.51 21.92 6.91
N ILE A 60 1.23 22.95 6.44
CA ILE A 60 2.68 22.88 6.21
C ILE A 60 3.45 22.76 7.53
N GLU A 61 3.08 23.51 8.56
CA GLU A 61 3.70 23.40 9.89
C GLU A 61 3.43 22.04 10.51
N ALA A 62 2.19 21.55 10.43
CA ALA A 62 1.81 20.21 10.88
C ALA A 62 2.67 19.14 10.19
N LEU A 63 2.81 19.22 8.86
CA LEU A 63 3.62 18.29 8.08
C LEU A 63 5.09 18.30 8.50
N LYS A 64 5.70 19.48 8.69
CA LYS A 64 7.09 19.59 9.16
C LYS A 64 7.31 18.85 10.48
N ILE A 65 6.42 19.01 11.44
CA ILE A 65 6.51 18.34 12.74
C ILE A 65 6.34 16.82 12.58
N ILE A 66 5.38 16.39 11.79
CA ILE A 66 5.11 14.97 11.50
C ILE A 66 6.35 14.31 10.88
N ARG A 67 7.00 14.97 9.91
CA ARG A 67 8.23 14.49 9.25
C ARG A 67 9.42 14.46 10.22
N GLN A 68 9.61 15.48 11.06
CA GLN A 68 10.64 15.50 12.10
C GLN A 68 10.50 14.36 13.11
N LYS A 69 9.29 13.89 13.35
CA LYS A 69 9.00 12.73 14.22
C LYS A 69 9.13 11.38 13.50
N GLY A 70 9.57 11.37 12.24
CA GLY A 70 9.84 10.15 11.46
C GLY A 70 8.62 9.51 10.82
N ASN A 71 7.47 10.16 10.82
CA ASN A 71 6.30 9.65 10.08
C ASN A 71 6.47 9.96 8.59
N LEU A 72 6.49 8.91 7.76
CA LEU A 72 6.68 8.95 6.31
C LEU A 72 5.38 8.65 5.54
N SER A 73 4.22 8.67 6.18
CA SER A 73 2.93 8.50 5.49
C SER A 73 2.81 9.47 4.31
N PRO A 74 2.32 9.03 3.15
CA PRO A 74 2.12 9.92 2.00
C PRO A 74 1.18 11.07 2.32
N VAL A 75 1.53 12.27 1.87
CA VAL A 75 0.76 13.50 2.13
C VAL A 75 0.39 14.19 0.84
N ILE A 76 -0.90 14.49 0.68
CA ILE A 76 -1.45 15.40 -0.33
C ILE A 76 -1.77 16.72 0.36
N MET A 77 -1.14 17.80 -0.10
CA MET A 77 -1.48 19.16 0.36
C MET A 77 -2.53 19.77 -0.55
N GLN A 78 -3.61 20.30 0.02
CA GLN A 78 -4.61 21.06 -0.71
C GLN A 78 -4.28 22.55 -0.62
N THR A 79 -4.33 23.28 -1.75
CA THR A 79 -3.94 24.68 -1.82
C THR A 79 -4.84 25.50 -2.74
N ALA A 80 -5.06 26.77 -2.42
CA ALA A 80 -5.70 27.72 -3.31
C ALA A 80 -4.73 28.14 -4.44
N LYS A 81 -5.28 28.49 -5.62
CA LYS A 81 -4.53 28.78 -6.86
C LYS A 81 -3.51 29.94 -6.76
N SER A 82 -3.64 30.80 -5.74
CA SER A 82 -2.80 32.02 -5.57
C SER A 82 -1.47 31.79 -4.85
N GLU A 83 -1.19 30.58 -4.35
CA GLU A 83 -0.07 30.35 -3.43
C GLU A 83 1.03 29.50 -4.07
N ILE A 84 1.59 29.97 -5.20
CA ILE A 84 2.71 29.30 -5.89
C ILE A 84 3.93 29.20 -4.96
N ASP A 85 4.16 30.19 -4.12
CA ASP A 85 5.27 30.21 -3.15
C ASP A 85 5.09 29.15 -2.04
N ASP A 86 3.86 28.84 -1.65
CA ASP A 86 3.57 27.78 -0.69
C ASP A 86 3.82 26.38 -1.23
N ARG A 87 3.74 26.19 -2.56
CA ARG A 87 4.09 24.91 -3.21
C ARG A 87 5.57 24.58 -3.10
N ILE A 88 6.43 25.59 -3.24
CA ILE A 88 7.89 25.43 -3.08
C ILE A 88 8.20 25.12 -1.61
N THR A 89 7.63 25.93 -0.70
CA THR A 89 7.81 25.74 0.75
C THR A 89 7.28 24.40 1.26
N GLY A 90 6.22 23.90 0.67
CA GLY A 90 5.62 22.64 1.08
C GLY A 90 6.32 21.41 0.48
N LEU A 91 6.88 21.48 -0.73
CA LEU A 91 7.77 20.45 -1.27
C LEU A 91 9.01 20.30 -0.38
N ASP A 92 9.58 21.41 0.05
CA ASP A 92 10.69 21.43 1.01
C ASP A 92 10.26 20.92 2.40
N ALA A 93 8.96 21.03 2.74
CA ALA A 93 8.40 20.46 3.97
C ALA A 93 8.18 18.93 3.91
N GLY A 94 8.33 18.30 2.75
CA GLY A 94 8.22 16.87 2.55
C GLY A 94 6.82 16.39 2.17
N ALA A 95 6.01 17.22 1.48
CA ALA A 95 4.76 16.77 0.84
C ALA A 95 5.06 15.89 -0.38
N ASP A 96 4.22 14.88 -0.61
CA ASP A 96 4.39 13.94 -1.72
C ASP A 96 3.61 14.37 -2.97
N ASP A 97 2.52 15.14 -2.80
CA ASP A 97 1.73 15.68 -3.91
C ASP A 97 0.96 16.95 -3.49
N TYR A 98 0.49 17.70 -4.50
CA TYR A 98 -0.30 18.93 -4.33
C TYR A 98 -1.59 18.84 -5.15
N LEU A 99 -2.69 19.27 -4.55
CA LEU A 99 -4.00 19.33 -5.18
C LEU A 99 -4.53 20.76 -5.11
N MET A 100 -4.67 21.40 -6.28
CA MET A 100 -5.13 22.79 -6.36
C MET A 100 -6.65 22.88 -6.28
N LYS A 101 -7.17 23.70 -5.37
CA LYS A 101 -8.59 24.07 -5.29
C LYS A 101 -8.95 25.09 -6.39
N PRO A 102 -10.06 24.95 -7.13
CA PRO A 102 -11.01 23.83 -7.07
C PRO A 102 -10.53 22.60 -7.84
N PHE A 103 -10.74 21.42 -7.28
CA PHE A 103 -10.37 20.13 -7.90
C PHE A 103 -11.59 19.24 -8.12
N SER A 104 -11.46 18.28 -9.01
CA SER A 104 -12.48 17.24 -9.18
C SER A 104 -12.25 16.08 -8.20
N VAL A 105 -13.35 15.43 -7.78
CA VAL A 105 -13.30 14.21 -6.98
C VAL A 105 -12.47 13.13 -7.64
N GLY A 106 -12.60 12.99 -8.97
CA GLY A 106 -11.82 12.03 -9.75
C GLY A 106 -10.32 12.26 -9.68
N GLU A 107 -9.88 13.53 -9.64
CA GLU A 107 -8.48 13.90 -9.48
C GLU A 107 -7.96 13.52 -8.08
N LEU A 108 -8.67 13.88 -7.01
CA LEU A 108 -8.32 13.52 -5.65
C LEU A 108 -8.15 12.00 -5.51
N LEU A 109 -9.14 11.22 -5.95
CA LEU A 109 -9.10 9.75 -5.89
C LEU A 109 -7.95 9.16 -6.73
N ALA A 110 -7.63 9.74 -7.89
CA ALA A 110 -6.51 9.31 -8.71
C ALA A 110 -5.16 9.55 -8.00
N ARG A 111 -4.99 10.70 -7.34
CA ARG A 111 -3.78 11.04 -6.57
C ARG A 111 -3.61 10.15 -5.34
N ILE A 112 -4.68 9.90 -4.58
CA ILE A 112 -4.67 8.95 -3.47
C ILE A 112 -4.21 7.59 -3.97
N ARG A 113 -4.82 7.04 -5.03
CA ARG A 113 -4.40 5.75 -5.60
C ARG A 113 -2.95 5.75 -6.06
N SER A 114 -2.47 6.84 -6.66
CA SER A 114 -1.08 6.97 -7.12
C SER A 114 -0.09 6.93 -5.95
N LEU A 115 -0.36 7.65 -4.88
CA LEU A 115 0.53 7.74 -3.72
C LEU A 115 0.48 6.47 -2.86
N THR A 116 -0.71 5.93 -2.64
CA THR A 116 -0.86 4.70 -1.85
C THR A 116 -0.43 3.46 -2.61
N ARG A 117 -0.49 3.49 -3.96
CA ARG A 117 0.14 2.47 -4.81
C ARG A 117 1.65 2.41 -4.59
N ARG A 118 2.32 3.54 -4.33
CA ARG A 118 3.75 3.56 -3.99
C ARG A 118 4.02 2.89 -2.65
N ASN A 119 3.15 3.01 -1.67
CA ASN A 119 3.30 2.28 -0.39
C ASN A 119 3.02 0.77 -0.50
N THR A 120 2.18 0.34 -1.46
CA THR A 120 2.06 -1.08 -1.83
C THR A 120 3.11 -1.50 -2.87
N GLN A 121 3.82 -0.54 -3.50
CA GLN A 121 4.83 -0.75 -4.54
C GLN A 121 6.28 -0.40 -4.14
N PHE A 122 6.58 -0.12 -2.86
CA PHE A 122 7.90 -0.45 -2.30
C PHE A 122 7.94 -1.89 -1.74
N SER A 123 7.16 -2.79 -2.29
CA SER A 123 7.72 -4.11 -2.58
C SER A 123 8.75 -3.83 -3.67
N PRO A 124 10.06 -4.09 -3.49
CA PRO A 124 11.01 -3.97 -4.58
C PRO A 124 10.39 -4.67 -5.79
N LEU A 125 10.51 -4.07 -6.99
CA LEU A 125 10.08 -4.72 -8.24
C LEU A 125 10.61 -6.15 -8.31
N THR A 126 11.66 -6.41 -7.55
CA THR A 126 12.28 -7.70 -7.31
C THR A 126 12.30 -8.03 -5.83
N LEU A 127 11.56 -9.04 -5.40
CA LEU A 127 11.68 -9.66 -4.08
C LEU A 127 12.81 -10.69 -4.10
N SER A 128 13.52 -10.82 -2.99
CA SER A 128 14.59 -11.83 -2.85
C SER A 128 14.34 -12.70 -1.61
N ALA A 129 14.51 -14.01 -1.76
CA ALA A 129 14.45 -15.00 -0.69
C ALA A 129 15.50 -16.07 -0.95
N GLY A 130 16.53 -16.16 -0.11
CA GLY A 130 17.71 -16.95 -0.42
C GLY A 130 18.38 -16.45 -1.71
N SER A 131 18.66 -17.35 -2.63
CA SER A 131 19.19 -17.05 -3.97
C SER A 131 18.11 -16.80 -5.03
N VAL A 132 16.84 -16.80 -4.66
CA VAL A 132 15.71 -16.64 -5.58
C VAL A 132 15.27 -15.18 -5.63
N HIS A 133 15.03 -14.69 -6.85
CA HIS A 133 14.56 -13.35 -7.13
C HIS A 133 13.24 -13.41 -7.91
N LEU A 134 12.22 -12.70 -7.44
CA LEU A 134 10.92 -12.55 -8.11
C LEU A 134 10.79 -11.13 -8.63
N ASN A 135 10.84 -10.95 -9.95
CA ASN A 135 10.41 -9.71 -10.60
C ASN A 135 8.88 -9.76 -10.76
N ILE A 136 8.17 -8.92 -10.01
CA ILE A 136 6.69 -8.93 -9.96
C ILE A 136 6.09 -8.39 -11.25
N GLU A 137 6.69 -7.36 -11.85
CA GLU A 137 6.20 -6.71 -13.06
C GLU A 137 6.37 -7.60 -14.29
N GLU A 138 7.55 -8.18 -14.45
CA GLU A 138 7.84 -9.11 -15.53
C GLU A 138 7.27 -10.52 -15.29
N GLN A 139 6.73 -10.76 -14.09
CA GLN A 139 6.24 -12.08 -13.65
C GLN A 139 7.31 -13.17 -13.82
N ASN A 140 8.55 -12.84 -13.47
CA ASN A 140 9.72 -13.69 -13.68
C ASN A 140 10.33 -14.11 -12.35
N LEU A 141 10.48 -15.43 -12.17
CA LEU A 141 11.15 -16.04 -11.03
C LEU A 141 12.52 -16.54 -11.49
N SER A 142 13.59 -16.14 -10.80
CA SER A 142 14.95 -16.45 -11.20
C SER A 142 15.83 -16.87 -10.03
N CYS A 143 16.81 -17.74 -10.31
CA CYS A 143 17.92 -18.14 -9.45
C CYS A 143 19.13 -18.41 -10.36
N LYS A 144 19.51 -19.68 -10.58
CA LYS A 144 20.51 -20.06 -11.60
C LYS A 144 19.94 -19.96 -13.02
N ASN A 145 18.65 -20.23 -13.15
CA ASN A 145 17.85 -20.10 -14.37
C ASN A 145 16.68 -19.16 -14.07
N SER A 146 15.87 -18.85 -15.09
CA SER A 146 14.66 -18.07 -14.92
C SER A 146 13.46 -18.77 -15.54
N ILE A 147 12.28 -18.56 -14.94
CA ILE A 147 11.01 -19.11 -15.40
C ILE A 147 9.90 -18.08 -15.23
N ARG A 148 9.01 -18.01 -16.22
CA ARG A 148 7.87 -17.10 -16.16
C ARG A 148 6.75 -17.68 -15.31
N LEU A 149 6.16 -16.84 -14.47
CA LEU A 149 4.98 -17.14 -13.69
C LEU A 149 3.73 -16.56 -14.36
N ASN A 150 2.56 -17.11 -14.08
CA ASN A 150 1.31 -16.44 -14.35
C ASN A 150 0.96 -15.44 -13.22
N HIS A 151 -0.12 -14.68 -13.39
CA HIS A 151 -0.51 -13.65 -12.43
C HIS A 151 -0.81 -14.19 -11.03
N LYS A 152 -1.49 -15.33 -10.93
CA LYS A 152 -1.82 -15.97 -9.64
C LYS A 152 -0.59 -16.59 -8.98
N GLU A 153 0.28 -17.23 -9.75
CA GLU A 153 1.56 -17.75 -9.27
C GLU A 153 2.46 -16.64 -8.75
N THR A 154 2.50 -15.50 -9.44
CA THR A 154 3.26 -14.32 -9.00
C THR A 154 2.73 -13.78 -7.67
N LYS A 155 1.41 -13.65 -7.52
CA LYS A 155 0.78 -13.25 -6.24
C LYS A 155 1.09 -14.23 -5.11
N LEU A 156 0.98 -15.53 -5.38
CA LEU A 156 1.24 -16.58 -4.41
C LEU A 156 2.72 -16.62 -4.00
N MET A 157 3.64 -16.52 -4.97
CA MET A 157 5.09 -16.47 -4.68
C MET A 157 5.44 -15.21 -3.89
N LYS A 158 4.87 -14.05 -4.24
CA LYS A 158 5.00 -12.81 -3.48
C LYS A 158 4.55 -12.99 -2.02
N LEU A 159 3.37 -13.60 -1.80
CA LEU A 159 2.83 -13.86 -0.47
C LEU A 159 3.80 -14.71 0.37
N PHE A 160 4.35 -15.77 -0.21
CA PHE A 160 5.33 -16.62 0.47
C PHE A 160 6.64 -15.88 0.76
N MET A 161 7.20 -15.16 -0.21
CA MET A 161 8.47 -14.45 -0.03
C MET A 161 8.40 -13.32 1.00
N THR A 162 7.25 -12.65 1.10
CA THR A 162 7.02 -11.62 2.13
C THR A 162 6.74 -12.20 3.53
N ASN A 163 6.45 -13.49 3.61
CA ASN A 163 6.21 -14.22 4.86
C ASN A 163 7.14 -15.42 5.00
N MET A 164 8.40 -15.27 4.58
CA MET A 164 9.39 -16.34 4.70
C MET A 164 9.52 -16.80 6.16
N ASP A 165 9.68 -18.10 6.35
CA ASP A 165 9.76 -18.78 7.65
C ASP A 165 8.52 -18.64 8.55
N LYS A 166 7.38 -18.21 7.97
CA LYS A 166 6.08 -18.18 8.66
C LYS A 166 5.11 -19.19 8.05
N SER A 167 4.38 -19.87 8.91
CA SER A 167 3.32 -20.79 8.48
C SER A 167 2.09 -20.02 8.00
N LEU A 168 1.60 -20.33 6.81
CA LEU A 168 0.41 -19.74 6.20
C LEU A 168 -0.67 -20.81 6.04
N SER A 169 -1.83 -20.58 6.63
CA SER A 169 -2.95 -21.50 6.48
C SER A 169 -3.52 -21.48 5.08
N THR A 170 -4.06 -22.61 4.63
CA THR A 170 -4.74 -22.75 3.33
C THR A 170 -5.83 -21.67 3.15
N ASN A 171 -6.64 -21.42 4.18
CA ASN A 171 -7.70 -20.39 4.17
C ASN A 171 -7.12 -18.98 4.01
N HIS A 172 -6.03 -18.64 4.72
CA HIS A 172 -5.38 -17.34 4.57
C HIS A 172 -4.86 -17.13 3.15
N ILE A 173 -4.19 -18.13 2.57
CA ILE A 173 -3.69 -18.10 1.20
C ILE A 173 -4.84 -17.94 0.20
N PHE A 174 -5.91 -18.72 0.37
CA PHE A 174 -7.09 -18.66 -0.48
C PHE A 174 -7.73 -17.29 -0.45
N SER A 175 -8.02 -16.76 0.74
CA SER A 175 -8.61 -15.43 0.92
C SER A 175 -7.75 -14.29 0.36
N ALA A 176 -6.42 -14.41 0.42
CA ALA A 176 -5.52 -13.39 -0.10
C ALA A 176 -5.45 -13.33 -1.64
N ILE A 177 -5.74 -14.44 -2.34
CA ILE A 177 -5.47 -14.57 -3.78
C ILE A 177 -6.74 -14.84 -4.61
N TRP A 178 -7.74 -15.52 -4.05
CA TRP A 178 -8.95 -15.97 -4.76
C TRP A 178 -10.26 -15.44 -4.15
N ALA A 179 -10.22 -14.47 -3.22
CA ALA A 179 -11.43 -13.93 -2.57
C ALA A 179 -12.49 -13.42 -3.55
N ASP A 180 -12.09 -12.94 -4.72
CA ASP A 180 -12.98 -12.37 -5.73
C ASP A 180 -13.54 -13.41 -6.72
N GLU A 181 -13.19 -14.70 -6.59
CA GLU A 181 -13.59 -15.76 -7.51
C GLU A 181 -14.73 -16.61 -6.91
N ILE A 182 -15.92 -16.49 -7.49
CA ILE A 182 -17.16 -17.09 -6.97
C ILE A 182 -17.14 -18.63 -7.01
N ASP A 183 -16.45 -19.22 -8.01
CA ASP A 183 -16.43 -20.66 -8.24
C ASP A 183 -15.13 -21.36 -7.77
N ALA A 184 -14.23 -20.65 -7.12
CA ALA A 184 -12.99 -21.21 -6.62
C ALA A 184 -13.19 -21.87 -5.25
N ASP A 185 -12.60 -23.06 -5.05
CA ASP A 185 -12.53 -23.72 -3.75
C ASP A 185 -11.08 -23.75 -3.21
N GLU A 186 -10.92 -24.04 -1.92
CA GLU A 186 -9.60 -24.06 -1.27
C GLU A 186 -8.62 -25.10 -1.85
N ASN A 187 -9.10 -26.11 -2.60
CA ASN A 187 -8.25 -27.09 -3.25
C ASN A 187 -7.37 -26.47 -4.34
N ILE A 188 -7.78 -25.32 -4.90
CA ILE A 188 -6.98 -24.61 -5.89
C ILE A 188 -5.61 -24.20 -5.34
N VAL A 189 -5.52 -23.89 -4.04
CA VAL A 189 -4.27 -23.52 -3.36
C VAL A 189 -3.23 -24.61 -3.51
N TRP A 190 -3.61 -25.87 -3.27
CA TRP A 190 -2.71 -27.02 -3.41
C TRP A 190 -2.17 -27.18 -4.84
N ILE A 191 -3.02 -26.97 -5.83
CA ILE A 191 -2.64 -27.07 -7.25
C ILE A 191 -1.57 -26.03 -7.59
N TYR A 192 -1.79 -24.76 -7.19
CA TYR A 192 -0.83 -23.69 -7.43
C TYR A 192 0.47 -23.83 -6.65
N ILE A 193 0.41 -24.37 -5.43
CA ILE A 193 1.62 -24.70 -4.65
C ILE A 193 2.43 -25.80 -5.36
N SER A 194 1.79 -26.81 -5.93
CA SER A 194 2.46 -27.85 -6.70
C SER A 194 3.20 -27.26 -7.92
N TYR A 195 2.55 -26.36 -8.67
CA TYR A 195 3.18 -25.66 -9.79
C TYR A 195 4.38 -24.79 -9.34
N LEU A 196 4.26 -24.08 -8.21
CA LEU A 196 5.40 -23.30 -7.71
C LEU A 196 6.55 -24.17 -7.24
N ARG A 197 6.29 -25.34 -6.64
CA ARG A 197 7.34 -26.31 -6.27
C ARG A 197 8.12 -26.80 -7.48
N GLU A 198 7.43 -27.22 -8.54
CA GLU A 198 8.05 -27.61 -9.80
C GLU A 198 8.91 -26.49 -10.40
N LYS A 199 8.41 -25.25 -10.37
CA LYS A 199 9.14 -24.08 -10.88
C LYS A 199 10.36 -23.72 -10.03
N LEU A 200 10.26 -23.79 -8.69
CA LEU A 200 11.40 -23.61 -7.79
C LEU A 200 12.48 -24.69 -8.00
N GLU A 201 12.08 -25.92 -8.26
CA GLU A 201 13.02 -26.99 -8.59
C GLU A 201 13.67 -26.77 -9.95
N ALA A 202 12.93 -26.38 -10.98
CA ALA A 202 13.43 -26.10 -12.32
C ALA A 202 14.48 -24.98 -12.37
N ILE A 203 14.39 -23.98 -11.48
CA ILE A 203 15.40 -22.92 -11.39
C ILE A 203 16.55 -23.24 -10.41
N ASN A 204 16.57 -24.44 -9.84
CA ASN A 204 17.53 -24.89 -8.82
C ASN A 204 17.56 -23.95 -7.59
N ALA A 205 16.37 -23.58 -7.09
CA ALA A 205 16.22 -22.74 -5.92
C ALA A 205 16.78 -23.39 -4.65
N ASP A 206 17.38 -22.58 -3.76
CA ASP A 206 17.83 -22.98 -2.41
C ASP A 206 16.72 -22.88 -1.35
N ILE A 207 15.51 -22.51 -1.78
CA ILE A 207 14.29 -22.45 -0.97
C ILE A 207 13.24 -23.41 -1.51
N GLN A 208 12.32 -23.83 -0.63
CA GLN A 208 11.19 -24.68 -1.01
C GLN A 208 9.94 -24.39 -0.18
N ILE A 209 8.77 -24.77 -0.70
CA ILE A 209 7.51 -24.66 0.02
C ILE A 209 7.25 -26.00 0.72
N PHE A 210 7.24 -26.00 2.05
CA PHE A 210 6.88 -27.14 2.88
C PHE A 210 5.37 -27.18 3.14
N GLY A 211 4.84 -28.30 3.58
CA GLY A 211 3.42 -28.53 3.89
C GLY A 211 2.78 -29.57 2.98
N GLN A 212 1.62 -30.07 3.39
CA GLN A 212 0.84 -31.08 2.65
C GLN A 212 -0.57 -30.56 2.38
N LYS A 213 -1.30 -31.21 1.47
CA LYS A 213 -2.71 -30.86 1.20
C LYS A 213 -3.53 -30.92 2.49
N GLY A 214 -4.25 -29.82 2.77
CA GLY A 214 -5.08 -29.68 3.97
C GLY A 214 -4.31 -29.23 5.23
N GLN A 215 -3.04 -28.90 5.10
CA GLN A 215 -2.20 -28.34 6.17
C GLN A 215 -1.77 -26.92 5.82
N ASP A 216 -1.07 -26.29 6.77
CA ASP A 216 -0.40 -25.00 6.54
C ASP A 216 0.84 -25.18 5.65
N PHE A 217 1.21 -24.10 4.97
CA PHE A 217 2.35 -24.06 4.09
C PHE A 217 3.39 -23.04 4.56
N LEU A 218 4.66 -23.36 4.33
CA LEU A 218 5.81 -22.57 4.79
C LEU A 218 6.84 -22.50 3.66
N LEU A 219 7.28 -21.30 3.29
CA LEU A 219 8.45 -21.11 2.44
C LEU A 219 9.69 -20.96 3.33
N SER A 220 10.66 -21.85 3.17
CA SER A 220 11.94 -21.80 3.91
C SER A 220 13.10 -22.31 3.08
N LYS A 221 14.33 -22.17 3.58
CA LYS A 221 15.52 -22.78 2.96
C LYS A 221 15.42 -24.30 2.99
N LYS A 222 16.02 -24.92 1.99
CA LYS A 222 16.19 -26.39 1.91
C LYS A 222 17.14 -26.91 2.98
#